data_12ec9278d8fe1b8f66bbf3b6db042f7e
#
_entry.id   12ec9278d8fe1b8f66bbf3b6db042f7e
#
_cell.length_a   1.000
_cell.length_b   1.000
_cell.length_c   1.000
_cell.angle_alpha   90.00
_cell.angle_beta   90.00
_cell.angle_gamma   90.00
#
_symmetry.space_group_name_H-M   'P 1'
#
loop_
_entity.id
_entity.type
_entity.pdbx_description
1 polymer ?
#
loop_
_entity_poly.entity_id
_entity_poly.type
_entity_poly.pdbx_seq_one_letter_code
_entity_poly.pdbx_strand_id
1 'polypeptide(L)'
;YYFSKFDEATAVVVDGGGERFLNKNFQTMESIFSIDKDKITTRYKHISNIRIYTFNDSKEEIEFDRRVDGFDVRISNKSIGGYKYMEARERAGFEEGQLMGIAAYRNKKTNLDKKVLDIAHQAQEETLKERIELIKKALTYSSCKNIILSGGYHLNCLNNFKLVKHFPELNFFVDPIPYDGGTAVGVAHYYENYLQ
;
A
#
# COMPACT_ATOMS: atom_id res chain seq x y z
N TYR A 1 -7.56 3.41 12.29
CA TYR A 1 -7.42 2.62 13.51
C TYR A 1 -8.67 2.71 14.38
N TYR A 2 -9.12 3.91 14.76
CA TYR A 2 -10.27 4.09 15.67
C TYR A 2 -11.56 3.39 15.22
N PHE A 3 -11.82 3.33 13.90
CA PHE A 3 -12.98 2.65 13.35
C PHE A 3 -12.89 1.11 13.43
N SER A 4 -11.69 0.54 13.56
CA SER A 4 -11.50 -0.90 13.62
C SER A 4 -11.98 -1.52 14.92
N LYS A 5 -12.04 -0.73 16.00
CA LYS A 5 -12.32 -1.16 17.39
C LYS A 5 -11.33 -2.23 17.90
N PHE A 6 -10.13 -2.30 17.31
CA PHE A 6 -9.06 -3.17 17.80
C PHE A 6 -8.28 -2.48 18.91
N ASP A 7 -8.01 -3.16 20.03
CA ASP A 7 -7.11 -2.67 21.08
C ASP A 7 -5.65 -2.74 20.62
N GLU A 8 -5.31 -3.82 19.87
CA GLU A 8 -4.01 -4.04 19.26
C GLU A 8 -4.17 -4.36 17.77
N ALA A 9 -3.30 -3.83 16.95
CA ALA A 9 -3.30 -4.11 15.50
C ALA A 9 -1.91 -3.89 14.88
N THR A 10 -1.72 -4.47 13.70
CA THR A 10 -0.65 -4.10 12.79
C THR A 10 -1.26 -3.35 11.61
N ALA A 11 -0.89 -2.08 11.43
CA ALA A 11 -1.33 -1.29 10.28
C ALA A 11 -0.35 -1.44 9.12
N VAL A 12 -0.87 -1.75 7.96
CA VAL A 12 -0.15 -1.83 6.68
C VAL A 12 -0.68 -0.73 5.79
N VAL A 13 0.16 0.26 5.52
CA VAL A 13 -0.19 1.44 4.72
C VAL A 13 0.51 1.35 3.38
N VAL A 14 -0.26 1.45 2.28
CA VAL A 14 0.26 1.37 0.92
C VAL A 14 -0.35 2.44 0.06
N ASP A 15 0.50 3.26 -0.55
CA ASP A 15 0.06 4.37 -1.39
C ASP A 15 0.87 4.47 -2.69
N GLY A 16 0.45 5.34 -3.60
CA GLY A 16 1.17 5.72 -4.81
C GLY A 16 2.37 6.63 -4.54
N GLY A 17 2.40 7.29 -3.38
CA GLY A 17 3.51 8.11 -2.92
C GLY A 17 3.12 8.88 -1.68
N GLY A 18 3.74 8.55 -0.55
CA GLY A 18 3.56 9.21 0.73
C GLY A 18 4.62 10.28 1.01
N GLU A 19 5.12 10.30 2.24
CA GLU A 19 6.12 11.25 2.71
C GLU A 19 7.35 11.33 1.79
N ARG A 20 7.77 12.55 1.48
CA ARG A 20 8.91 12.83 0.58
C ARG A 20 10.16 13.18 1.38
N PHE A 21 11.29 12.59 0.99
CA PHE A 21 12.59 12.78 1.63
C PHE A 21 13.64 13.29 0.63
N LEU A 22 14.75 13.79 1.15
CA LEU A 22 15.96 14.12 0.39
C LEU A 22 15.67 14.82 -0.95
N ASN A 23 15.43 16.12 -0.91
CA ASN A 23 15.15 16.94 -2.09
C ASN A 23 13.95 16.48 -2.93
N LYS A 24 12.97 15.83 -2.28
CA LYS A 24 11.71 15.36 -2.90
C LYS A 24 11.89 14.22 -3.93
N ASN A 25 13.05 13.59 -4.02
CA ASN A 25 13.29 12.50 -4.95
C ASN A 25 12.94 11.12 -4.39
N PHE A 26 12.87 10.99 -3.06
CA PHE A 26 12.50 9.76 -2.38
C PHE A 26 11.12 9.89 -1.74
N GLN A 27 10.29 8.87 -1.90
CA GLN A 27 8.94 8.82 -1.34
C GLN A 27 8.71 7.50 -0.60
N THR A 28 8.02 7.58 0.53
CA THR A 28 7.54 6.36 1.20
C THR A 28 6.40 5.78 0.38
N MET A 29 6.53 4.51 0.01
CA MET A 29 5.53 3.76 -0.76
C MET A 29 4.71 2.84 0.13
N GLU A 30 5.35 2.27 1.13
CA GLU A 30 4.76 1.28 2.03
C GLU A 30 5.27 1.50 3.45
N SER A 31 4.41 1.28 4.43
CA SER A 31 4.78 1.35 5.84
C SER A 31 4.07 0.27 6.66
N ILE A 32 4.74 -0.20 7.71
CA ILE A 32 4.16 -1.09 8.72
C ILE A 32 4.30 -0.42 10.08
N PHE A 33 3.19 -0.35 10.81
CA PHE A 33 3.12 0.16 12.16
C PHE A 33 2.53 -0.90 13.10
N SER A 34 3.09 -1.05 14.29
CA SER A 34 2.40 -1.74 15.38
C SER A 34 1.63 -0.71 16.19
N ILE A 35 0.41 -1.05 16.53
CA ILE A 35 -0.50 -0.23 17.34
C ILE A 35 -0.84 -1.06 18.58
N ASP A 36 -0.60 -0.49 19.74
CA ASP A 36 -0.96 -1.03 21.05
C ASP A 36 -1.65 0.11 21.83
N LYS A 37 -2.96 0.02 21.94
CA LYS A 37 -3.82 1.09 22.47
C LYS A 37 -3.49 2.43 21.83
N ASP A 38 -2.89 3.34 22.58
CA ASP A 38 -2.57 4.70 22.12
C ASP A 38 -1.15 4.84 21.54
N LYS A 39 -0.38 3.75 21.55
CA LYS A 39 1.00 3.78 21.11
C LYS A 39 1.12 3.24 19.67
N ILE A 40 1.58 4.10 18.77
CA ILE A 40 1.92 3.74 17.39
C ILE A 40 3.45 3.66 17.26
N THR A 41 3.94 2.52 16.82
CA THR A 41 5.38 2.29 16.62
C THR A 41 5.65 1.94 15.17
N THR A 42 6.49 2.72 14.50
CA THR A 42 6.98 2.40 13.15
C THR A 42 7.84 1.14 13.20
N ARG A 43 7.58 0.17 12.32
CA ARG A 43 8.33 -1.08 12.19
C ARG A 43 9.11 -1.14 10.89
N TYR A 44 8.52 -0.62 9.82
CA TYR A 44 9.09 -0.70 8.48
C TYR A 44 8.63 0.46 7.61
N LYS A 45 9.53 0.93 6.73
CA LYS A 45 9.22 1.83 5.62
C LYS A 45 9.91 1.34 4.36
N HIS A 46 9.21 1.31 3.24
CA HIS A 46 9.79 1.17 1.91
C HIS A 46 9.81 2.53 1.25
N ILE A 47 11.01 3.00 0.95
CA ILE A 47 11.26 4.30 0.32
C ILE A 47 11.77 4.06 -1.09
N SER A 48 11.11 4.62 -2.09
CA SER A 48 11.52 4.48 -3.49
C SER A 48 11.91 5.83 -4.10
N ASN A 49 12.96 5.79 -4.92
CA ASN A 49 13.34 6.92 -5.77
C ASN A 49 12.80 6.70 -7.20
N ILE A 50 11.60 7.14 -7.40
CA ILE A 50 10.87 6.93 -8.65
C ILE A 50 11.50 7.69 -9.83
N ARG A 51 12.13 8.83 -9.58
CA ARG A 51 12.74 9.64 -10.65
C ARG A 51 13.98 9.00 -11.25
N ILE A 52 14.75 8.24 -10.47
CA ILE A 52 15.89 7.49 -11.01
C ILE A 52 15.40 6.41 -11.97
N TYR A 53 14.24 5.80 -11.68
CA TYR A 53 13.67 4.75 -12.52
C TYR A 53 13.17 5.28 -13.88
N THR A 54 12.58 6.49 -13.91
CA THR A 54 11.97 7.05 -15.13
C THR A 54 12.97 7.81 -16.02
N PHE A 55 14.11 8.27 -15.50
CA PHE A 55 15.05 9.13 -16.23
C PHE A 55 16.47 8.57 -16.39
N ASN A 56 16.76 7.41 -15.81
CA ASN A 56 18.08 6.81 -15.94
C ASN A 56 18.01 5.62 -16.90
N ASP A 57 18.71 5.71 -18.02
CA ASP A 57 18.90 4.60 -18.99
C ASP A 57 19.70 3.45 -18.38
N SER A 58 20.25 3.60 -17.18
CA SER A 58 20.86 2.52 -16.43
C SER A 58 19.77 1.63 -15.83
N LYS A 59 19.57 0.45 -16.40
CA LYS A 59 18.70 -0.61 -15.89
C LYS A 59 19.20 -1.26 -14.60
N GLU A 60 20.07 -0.61 -13.85
CA GLU A 60 20.63 -1.14 -12.63
C GLU A 60 19.60 -1.05 -11.50
N GLU A 61 19.16 -2.20 -11.01
CA GLU A 61 18.26 -2.28 -9.87
C GLU A 61 19.03 -1.95 -8.60
N ILE A 62 18.59 -0.90 -7.90
CA ILE A 62 19.10 -0.53 -6.58
C ILE A 62 18.10 -0.99 -5.55
N GLU A 63 18.52 -1.87 -4.66
CA GLU A 63 17.71 -2.30 -3.52
C GLU A 63 18.63 -2.65 -2.35
N PHE A 64 18.42 -2.02 -1.19
CA PHE A 64 19.12 -2.35 0.02
C PHE A 64 18.28 -2.09 1.27
N ASP A 65 18.51 -2.90 2.30
CA ASP A 65 17.86 -2.78 3.59
C ASP A 65 18.79 -2.07 4.58
N ARG A 66 18.20 -1.24 5.45
CA ARG A 66 18.87 -0.50 6.48
C ARG A 66 18.02 -0.41 7.74
N ARG A 67 18.64 -0.32 8.92
CA ARG A 67 17.93 -0.01 10.16
C ARG A 67 18.20 1.44 10.55
N VAL A 68 17.13 2.20 10.78
CA VAL A 68 17.18 3.63 11.11
C VAL A 68 16.23 3.89 12.28
N ASP A 69 16.69 4.55 13.33
CA ASP A 69 15.89 4.94 14.50
C ASP A 69 15.01 3.81 15.07
N GLY A 70 15.53 2.58 15.05
CA GLY A 70 14.87 1.42 15.63
C GLY A 70 13.86 0.70 14.72
N PHE A 71 13.64 1.14 13.48
CA PHE A 71 12.79 0.47 12.49
C PHE A 71 13.57 0.10 11.22
N ASP A 72 13.03 -0.84 10.45
CA ASP A 72 13.64 -1.30 9.21
C ASP A 72 13.23 -0.41 8.03
N VAL A 73 14.21 -0.05 7.21
CA VAL A 73 13.99 0.75 5.99
C VAL A 73 14.52 -0.03 4.80
N ARG A 74 13.68 -0.19 3.78
CA ARG A 74 14.09 -0.62 2.45
C ARG A 74 14.17 0.58 1.54
N ILE A 75 15.26 0.72 0.82
CA ILE A 75 15.43 1.76 -0.20
C ILE A 75 15.57 1.06 -1.56
N SER A 76 14.78 1.49 -2.54
CA SER A 76 14.87 0.94 -3.90
C SER A 76 14.59 2.00 -4.96
N ASN A 77 14.86 1.66 -6.21
CA ASN A 77 14.40 2.42 -7.38
C ASN A 77 13.25 1.70 -8.11
N LYS A 78 12.68 0.67 -7.49
CA LYS A 78 11.59 -0.13 -8.08
C LYS A 78 10.24 0.54 -7.94
N SER A 79 9.42 0.38 -8.97
CA SER A 79 7.99 0.69 -8.89
C SER A 79 7.28 -0.39 -8.07
N ILE A 80 6.60 0.01 -7.02
CA ILE A 80 5.89 -0.88 -6.09
C ILE A 80 4.54 -0.30 -5.68
N GLY A 81 3.66 -1.15 -5.18
CA GLY A 81 2.40 -0.76 -4.57
C GLY A 81 1.49 0.04 -5.49
N GLY A 82 0.98 1.16 -4.99
CA GLY A 82 0.10 2.05 -5.73
C GLY A 82 0.73 2.65 -6.97
N TYR A 83 2.05 2.85 -6.95
CA TYR A 83 2.78 3.42 -8.10
C TYR A 83 2.70 2.55 -9.36
N LYS A 84 2.61 1.24 -9.23
CA LYS A 84 2.37 0.35 -10.39
C LYS A 84 1.05 0.65 -11.12
N TYR A 85 0.05 1.12 -10.40
CA TYR A 85 -1.18 1.58 -11.04
C TYR A 85 -1.02 2.92 -11.73
N MET A 86 -0.16 3.81 -11.23
CA MET A 86 0.19 5.05 -11.94
C MET A 86 0.90 4.76 -13.27
N GLU A 87 1.84 3.81 -13.30
CA GLU A 87 2.48 3.35 -14.54
C GLU A 87 1.48 2.66 -15.48
N ALA A 88 0.58 1.86 -14.94
CA ALA A 88 -0.47 1.21 -15.72
C ALA A 88 -1.43 2.25 -16.34
N ARG A 89 -1.76 3.32 -15.62
CA ARG A 89 -2.54 4.46 -16.10
C ARG A 89 -1.92 5.09 -17.34
N GLU A 90 -0.63 5.41 -17.30
CA GLU A 90 0.10 6.00 -18.44
C GLU A 90 0.06 5.11 -19.68
N ARG A 91 0.12 3.79 -19.49
CA ARG A 91 0.12 2.80 -20.58
C ARG A 91 -1.27 2.49 -21.14
N ALA A 92 -2.30 2.57 -20.29
CA ALA A 92 -3.67 2.16 -20.63
C ALA A 92 -4.61 3.35 -20.92
N GLY A 93 -4.27 4.55 -20.44
CA GLY A 93 -5.11 5.75 -20.59
C GLY A 93 -6.36 5.76 -19.69
N PHE A 94 -6.33 5.03 -18.58
CA PHE A 94 -7.41 4.96 -17.58
C PHE A 94 -6.88 5.33 -16.20
N GLU A 95 -7.69 5.93 -15.36
CA GLU A 95 -7.32 6.26 -13.98
C GLU A 95 -7.07 5.00 -13.14
N GLU A 96 -6.25 5.10 -12.09
CA GLU A 96 -5.82 3.98 -11.25
C GLU A 96 -7.01 3.19 -10.69
N GLY A 97 -8.03 3.90 -10.16
CA GLY A 97 -9.24 3.27 -9.63
C GLY A 97 -10.06 2.54 -10.70
N GLN A 98 -10.09 3.08 -11.93
CA GLN A 98 -10.73 2.41 -13.07
C GLN A 98 -9.98 1.12 -13.44
N LEU A 99 -8.65 1.14 -13.46
CA LEU A 99 -7.83 -0.04 -13.75
C LEU A 99 -8.01 -1.15 -12.70
N MET A 100 -8.13 -0.78 -11.41
CA MET A 100 -8.48 -1.72 -10.34
C MET A 100 -9.82 -2.43 -10.64
N GLY A 101 -10.82 -1.70 -11.13
CA GLY A 101 -12.12 -2.26 -11.55
C GLY A 101 -12.02 -3.08 -12.84
N ILE A 102 -11.32 -2.58 -13.86
CA ILE A 102 -11.16 -3.22 -15.17
C ILE A 102 -10.50 -4.60 -15.05
N ALA A 103 -9.56 -4.78 -14.14
CA ALA A 103 -8.90 -6.06 -13.89
C ALA A 103 -9.87 -7.23 -13.63
N ALA A 104 -11.05 -6.96 -13.07
CA ALA A 104 -12.08 -7.97 -12.81
C ALA A 104 -12.76 -8.50 -14.09
N TYR A 105 -12.60 -7.83 -15.22
CA TYR A 105 -13.27 -8.17 -16.49
C TYR A 105 -12.42 -8.97 -17.46
N ARG A 106 -11.17 -9.30 -17.14
CA ARG A 106 -10.26 -9.99 -18.06
C ARG A 106 -10.86 -11.24 -18.72
N ASN A 107 -11.59 -12.03 -17.95
CA ASN A 107 -12.19 -13.29 -18.41
C ASN A 107 -13.69 -13.18 -18.67
N LYS A 108 -14.21 -11.96 -18.81
CA LYS A 108 -15.61 -11.70 -19.06
C LYS A 108 -15.82 -11.11 -20.45
N LYS A 109 -17.03 -11.32 -21.01
CA LYS A 109 -17.42 -10.64 -22.26
C LYS A 109 -17.51 -9.13 -22.00
N THR A 110 -16.72 -8.36 -22.73
CA THR A 110 -16.65 -6.89 -22.59
C THR A 110 -16.23 -6.27 -23.92
N ASN A 111 -16.51 -4.98 -24.10
CA ASN A 111 -16.06 -4.18 -25.24
C ASN A 111 -14.73 -3.47 -24.98
N LEU A 112 -14.07 -3.72 -23.83
CA LEU A 112 -12.77 -3.15 -23.52
C LEU A 112 -11.69 -3.77 -24.40
N ASP A 113 -10.69 -2.96 -24.77
CA ASP A 113 -9.51 -3.40 -25.50
C ASP A 113 -8.75 -4.46 -24.69
N LYS A 114 -8.35 -5.53 -25.37
CA LYS A 114 -7.58 -6.62 -24.75
C LYS A 114 -6.29 -6.13 -24.11
N LYS A 115 -5.60 -5.17 -24.73
CA LYS A 115 -4.35 -4.58 -24.20
C LYS A 115 -4.61 -3.90 -22.86
N VAL A 116 -5.71 -3.15 -22.73
CA VAL A 116 -6.11 -2.49 -21.48
C VAL A 116 -6.43 -3.52 -20.39
N LEU A 117 -7.17 -4.57 -20.74
CA LEU A 117 -7.47 -5.68 -19.83
C LEU A 117 -6.20 -6.38 -19.33
N ASP A 118 -5.24 -6.62 -20.21
CA ASP A 118 -3.97 -7.27 -19.85
C ASP A 118 -3.10 -6.38 -18.95
N ILE A 119 -3.01 -5.07 -19.23
CA ILE A 119 -2.30 -4.10 -18.39
C ILE A 119 -2.92 -4.04 -16.99
N ALA A 120 -4.24 -3.88 -16.91
CA ALA A 120 -4.96 -3.81 -15.64
C ALA A 120 -4.80 -5.10 -14.82
N HIS A 121 -4.90 -6.25 -15.47
CA HIS A 121 -4.71 -7.54 -14.81
C HIS A 121 -3.27 -7.76 -14.35
N GLN A 122 -2.27 -7.38 -15.15
CA GLN A 122 -0.87 -7.47 -14.77
C GLN A 122 -0.61 -6.66 -13.49
N ALA A 123 -1.03 -5.38 -13.46
CA ALA A 123 -0.89 -4.55 -12.28
C ALA A 123 -1.58 -5.15 -11.04
N GLN A 124 -2.78 -5.72 -11.23
CA GLN A 124 -3.55 -6.39 -10.18
C GLN A 124 -2.81 -7.59 -9.58
N GLU A 125 -2.25 -8.48 -10.40
CA GLU A 125 -1.59 -9.70 -9.93
C GLU A 125 -0.20 -9.40 -9.32
N GLU A 126 0.56 -8.49 -9.90
CA GLU A 126 1.86 -8.10 -9.37
C GLU A 126 1.73 -7.44 -8.01
N THR A 127 0.82 -6.47 -7.88
CA THR A 127 0.61 -5.78 -6.62
C THR A 127 -0.01 -6.68 -5.55
N LEU A 128 -0.82 -7.68 -5.92
CA LEU A 128 -1.29 -8.68 -4.95
C LEU A 128 -0.13 -9.49 -4.37
N LYS A 129 0.81 -9.95 -5.20
CA LYS A 129 1.99 -10.68 -4.72
C LYS A 129 2.80 -9.84 -3.74
N GLU A 130 3.04 -8.58 -4.06
CA GLU A 130 3.73 -7.64 -3.17
C GLU A 130 3.00 -7.48 -1.84
N ARG A 131 1.65 -7.38 -1.85
CA ARG A 131 0.85 -7.25 -0.61
C ARG A 131 0.94 -8.50 0.25
N ILE A 132 0.90 -9.68 -0.36
CA ILE A 132 1.09 -10.93 0.38
C ILE A 132 2.44 -10.94 1.10
N GLU A 133 3.52 -10.56 0.42
CA GLU A 133 4.85 -10.50 1.03
C GLU A 133 4.94 -9.41 2.11
N LEU A 134 4.29 -8.26 1.91
CA LEU A 134 4.25 -7.21 2.91
C LEU A 134 3.48 -7.62 4.18
N ILE A 135 2.36 -8.34 4.04
CA ILE A 135 1.63 -8.91 5.18
C ILE A 135 2.50 -9.96 5.91
N LYS A 136 3.16 -10.86 5.19
CA LYS A 136 4.10 -11.81 5.80
C LYS A 136 5.19 -11.08 6.58
N LYS A 137 5.76 -10.01 6.00
CA LYS A 137 6.74 -9.16 6.69
C LYS A 137 6.13 -8.50 7.93
N ALA A 138 4.92 -7.99 7.86
CA ALA A 138 4.22 -7.40 9.01
C ALA A 138 4.09 -8.38 10.17
N LEU A 139 3.82 -9.65 9.89
CA LEU A 139 3.72 -10.71 10.89
C LEU A 139 5.08 -11.07 11.55
N THR A 140 6.21 -10.67 10.98
CA THR A 140 7.52 -10.82 11.65
C THR A 140 7.74 -9.81 12.77
N TYR A 141 6.99 -8.69 12.76
CA TYR A 141 7.12 -7.63 13.76
C TYR A 141 6.11 -7.75 14.91
N SER A 142 5.03 -8.53 14.72
CA SER A 142 3.97 -8.68 15.71
C SER A 142 3.25 -10.02 15.54
N SER A 143 2.92 -10.67 16.65
CA SER A 143 2.05 -11.85 16.68
C SER A 143 0.56 -11.50 16.64
N CYS A 144 0.23 -10.20 16.62
CA CYS A 144 -1.15 -9.73 16.55
C CYS A 144 -1.81 -10.15 15.23
N LYS A 145 -3.00 -10.72 15.34
CA LYS A 145 -3.76 -11.20 14.18
C LYS A 145 -4.64 -10.11 13.54
N ASN A 146 -4.75 -8.96 14.15
CA ASN A 146 -5.55 -7.86 13.64
C ASN A 146 -4.72 -7.00 12.68
N ILE A 147 -5.13 -6.95 11.42
CA ILE A 147 -4.46 -6.22 10.35
C ILE A 147 -5.36 -5.08 9.87
N ILE A 148 -4.84 -3.86 9.91
CA ILE A 148 -5.50 -2.69 9.33
C ILE A 148 -4.86 -2.37 8.00
N LEU A 149 -5.66 -2.27 6.95
CA LEU A 149 -5.24 -1.89 5.61
C LEU A 149 -5.62 -0.44 5.34
N SER A 150 -4.65 0.41 5.03
CA SER A 150 -4.81 1.83 4.74
C SER A 150 -3.88 2.29 3.61
N GLY A 151 -4.09 3.52 3.11
CA GLY A 151 -3.45 4.05 1.90
C GLY A 151 -4.31 3.83 0.66
N GLY A 152 -4.15 4.69 -0.35
CA GLY A 152 -4.98 4.71 -1.57
C GLY A 152 -5.03 3.40 -2.34
N TYR A 153 -3.97 2.57 -2.25
CA TYR A 153 -3.97 1.23 -2.83
C TYR A 153 -5.12 0.35 -2.31
N HIS A 154 -5.51 0.49 -1.04
CA HIS A 154 -6.54 -0.34 -0.42
C HIS A 154 -7.99 0.07 -0.78
N LEU A 155 -8.17 1.01 -1.71
CA LEU A 155 -9.42 1.14 -2.50
C LEU A 155 -9.65 -0.08 -3.41
N ASN A 156 -8.62 -0.90 -3.64
CA ASN A 156 -8.67 -2.13 -4.43
C ASN A 156 -9.37 -3.26 -3.67
N CYS A 157 -10.71 -3.24 -3.67
CA CYS A 157 -11.51 -4.23 -2.95
C CYS A 157 -11.28 -5.68 -3.43
N LEU A 158 -10.92 -5.88 -4.71
CA LEU A 158 -10.62 -7.21 -5.24
C LEU A 158 -9.35 -7.81 -4.62
N ASN A 159 -8.27 -7.01 -4.52
CA ASN A 159 -7.05 -7.47 -3.86
C ASN A 159 -7.23 -7.61 -2.35
N ASN A 160 -7.96 -6.70 -1.70
CA ASN A 160 -8.30 -6.84 -0.28
C ASN A 160 -9.02 -8.16 -0.01
N PHE A 161 -10.02 -8.52 -0.85
CA PHE A 161 -10.73 -9.80 -0.74
C PHE A 161 -9.80 -11.01 -0.93
N LYS A 162 -8.87 -10.95 -1.89
CA LYS A 162 -7.87 -12.00 -2.11
C LYS A 162 -6.92 -12.14 -0.92
N LEU A 163 -6.53 -11.03 -0.27
CA LEU A 163 -5.71 -11.04 0.95
C LEU A 163 -6.45 -11.74 2.10
N VAL A 164 -7.71 -11.39 2.34
CA VAL A 164 -8.56 -12.05 3.37
C VAL A 164 -8.63 -13.56 3.13
N LYS A 165 -8.78 -13.99 1.88
CA LYS A 165 -8.79 -15.42 1.53
C LYS A 165 -7.42 -16.09 1.69
N HIS A 166 -6.34 -15.36 1.45
CA HIS A 166 -4.97 -15.89 1.55
C HIS A 166 -4.52 -16.10 3.00
N PHE A 167 -5.03 -15.28 3.92
CA PHE A 167 -4.72 -15.32 5.35
C PHE A 167 -6.00 -15.48 6.18
N PRO A 168 -6.66 -16.64 6.14
CA PRO A 168 -7.93 -16.85 6.81
C PRO A 168 -7.85 -16.78 8.34
N GLU A 169 -6.63 -16.88 8.90
CA GLU A 169 -6.36 -16.78 10.35
C GLU A 169 -6.23 -15.33 10.85
N LEU A 170 -6.21 -14.36 9.95
CA LEU A 170 -6.07 -12.93 10.29
C LEU A 170 -7.40 -12.20 10.24
N ASN A 171 -7.57 -11.23 11.12
CA ASN A 171 -8.72 -10.34 11.17
C ASN A 171 -8.36 -9.05 10.40
N PHE A 172 -8.94 -8.86 9.24
CA PHE A 172 -8.68 -7.67 8.44
C PHE A 172 -9.73 -6.59 8.68
N PHE A 173 -9.25 -5.37 8.82
CA PHE A 173 -10.05 -4.16 8.76
C PHE A 173 -9.51 -3.27 7.63
N VAL A 174 -10.34 -2.92 6.67
CA VAL A 174 -10.02 -1.95 5.64
C VAL A 174 -10.60 -0.62 6.07
N ASP A 175 -9.76 0.42 6.16
CA ASP A 175 -10.22 1.76 6.50
C ASP A 175 -11.29 2.22 5.49
N PRO A 176 -12.45 2.74 5.93
CA PRO A 176 -13.49 3.20 5.02
C PRO A 176 -13.07 4.40 4.17
N ILE A 177 -12.06 5.15 4.60
CA ILE A 177 -11.45 6.26 3.86
C ILE A 177 -9.93 6.04 3.83
N PRO A 178 -9.45 5.02 3.07
CA PRO A 178 -8.06 4.58 3.17
C PRO A 178 -7.05 5.51 2.49
N TYR A 179 -7.51 6.49 1.69
CA TYR A 179 -6.70 7.47 0.96
C TYR A 179 -6.48 8.77 1.78
N ASP A 180 -5.82 9.77 1.20
CA ASP A 180 -5.44 11.05 1.85
C ASP A 180 -6.60 11.74 2.58
N GLY A 181 -7.84 11.60 2.09
CA GLY A 181 -9.03 12.14 2.76
C GLY A 181 -9.24 11.60 4.18
N GLY A 182 -8.74 10.41 4.49
CA GLY A 182 -8.81 9.81 5.82
C GLY A 182 -7.95 10.53 6.86
N THR A 183 -6.93 11.28 6.46
CA THR A 183 -6.08 12.04 7.38
C THR A 183 -6.84 13.11 8.14
N ALA A 184 -7.78 13.81 7.46
CA ALA A 184 -8.62 14.81 8.11
C ALA A 184 -9.52 14.21 9.20
N VAL A 185 -10.10 13.04 8.91
CA VAL A 185 -10.91 12.28 9.88
C VAL A 185 -10.05 11.79 11.04
N GLY A 186 -8.85 11.28 10.76
CA GLY A 186 -7.90 10.85 11.77
C GLY A 186 -7.49 11.98 12.72
N VAL A 187 -7.23 13.18 12.19
CA VAL A 187 -6.91 14.37 13.01
C VAL A 187 -8.07 14.78 13.89
N ALA A 188 -9.31 14.78 13.36
CA ALA A 188 -10.49 15.10 14.14
C ALA A 188 -10.68 14.12 15.32
N HIS A 189 -10.54 12.81 15.08
CA HIS A 189 -10.60 11.81 16.13
C HIS A 189 -9.47 11.94 17.16
N TYR A 190 -8.25 12.23 16.71
CA TYR A 190 -7.14 12.45 17.62
C TYR A 190 -7.38 13.64 18.52
N TYR A 191 -7.86 14.76 17.97
CA TYR A 191 -8.20 15.95 18.74
C TYR A 191 -9.27 15.64 19.80
N GLU A 192 -10.34 14.97 19.41
CA GLU A 192 -11.46 14.64 20.30
C GLU A 192 -11.04 13.75 21.47
N ASN A 193 -10.15 12.79 21.26
CA ASN A 193 -9.82 11.79 22.27
C ASN A 193 -8.57 12.10 23.11
N TYR A 194 -7.68 12.99 22.64
CA TYR A 194 -6.38 13.22 23.30
C TYR A 194 -6.03 14.69 23.58
N LEU A 195 -6.75 15.66 23.03
CA LEU A 195 -6.43 17.07 23.19
C LEU A 195 -7.54 17.88 23.86
N GLN A 196 -8.68 17.27 24.19
CA GLN A 196 -9.70 17.80 25.08
C GLN A 196 -9.48 17.29 26.50
#